data_a883ca47cb0db094f03bee117247647d
#
_entry.id   a883ca47cb0db094f03bee117247647d
#
_cell.length_a   1.000
_cell.length_b   1.000
_cell.length_c   1.000
_cell.angle_alpha   90.00
_cell.angle_beta   90.00
_cell.angle_gamma   90.00
#
_symmetry.space_group_name_H-M   'P 1'
#
loop_
_entity.id
_entity.type
_entity.pdbx_description
1 polymer ?
#
loop_
_entity_poly.entity_id
_entity_poly.type
_entity_poly.pdbx_seq_one_letter_code
_entity_poly.pdbx_strand_id
1 'polypeptide(L)'
;MAIARVMRDALEKAGFPRDCVALVEDTTRQSATELMQLSDYLDVLIPRGGAGLIKSVVENAKVPVIETGVGNCHIYVDKSADIEMAKNIVFNGKTSRPSVCNALETLLVHKDIAEKALPVIKAELDKKNVEIRGCDRTKQILGDCVVPATEEDYRVEFLDYIIAVKVVDSLDDAIAHIQKYSTGHSECIVTSDYNSANEFTAQIDSAAVYVNASTRFTDGGEFGLGAEIGISTQKLHARGPMGLNELTSSKYIIRGNGQIR
;
A
#
# COMPACT_ATOMS: atom_id res chain seq x y z
N MET A 1 -21.82 -16.17 7.82
CA MET A 1 -22.55 -17.47 7.76
C MET A 1 -22.93 -17.85 6.31
N ALA A 2 -23.75 -17.08 5.57
CA ALA A 2 -24.23 -17.48 4.24
C ALA A 2 -23.09 -17.74 3.22
N ILE A 3 -22.10 -16.86 3.12
CA ILE A 3 -20.96 -17.00 2.19
C ILE A 3 -20.15 -18.26 2.53
N ALA A 4 -19.78 -18.46 3.80
CA ALA A 4 -19.02 -19.65 4.21
C ALA A 4 -19.77 -20.96 3.87
N ARG A 5 -21.09 -20.98 4.04
CA ARG A 5 -21.93 -22.14 3.64
C ARG A 5 -21.83 -22.40 2.15
N VAL A 6 -21.99 -21.37 1.31
CA VAL A 6 -21.91 -21.51 -0.15
C VAL A 6 -20.52 -22.01 -0.58
N MET A 7 -19.45 -21.50 0.03
CA MET A 7 -18.08 -21.95 -0.24
C MET A 7 -17.90 -23.43 0.14
N ARG A 8 -18.36 -23.84 1.33
CA ARG A 8 -18.30 -25.23 1.80
C ARG A 8 -19.08 -26.18 0.90
N ASP A 9 -20.28 -25.79 0.46
CA ASP A 9 -21.09 -26.58 -0.46
C ASP A 9 -20.44 -26.70 -1.85
N ALA A 10 -19.75 -25.67 -2.33
CA ALA A 10 -19.00 -25.71 -3.58
C ALA A 10 -17.77 -26.63 -3.48
N LEU A 11 -17.02 -26.58 -2.37
CA LEU A 11 -15.90 -27.47 -2.10
C LEU A 11 -16.32 -28.93 -2.11
N GLU A 12 -17.39 -29.26 -1.40
CA GLU A 12 -17.92 -30.62 -1.34
C GLU A 12 -18.36 -31.16 -2.73
N LYS A 13 -19.04 -30.33 -3.52
CA LYS A 13 -19.40 -30.65 -4.90
C LYS A 13 -18.19 -30.88 -5.81
N ALA A 14 -17.07 -30.20 -5.52
CA ALA A 14 -15.81 -30.34 -6.25
C ALA A 14 -14.93 -31.50 -5.71
N GLY A 15 -15.41 -32.26 -4.71
CA GLY A 15 -14.67 -33.39 -4.13
C GLY A 15 -13.68 -33.04 -3.07
N PHE A 16 -13.72 -31.81 -2.50
CA PHE A 16 -12.86 -31.35 -1.40
C PHE A 16 -13.59 -31.45 -0.05
N PRO A 17 -12.85 -31.62 1.06
CA PRO A 17 -13.46 -31.58 2.38
C PRO A 17 -14.13 -30.22 2.67
N ARG A 18 -15.30 -30.24 3.30
CA ARG A 18 -16.00 -29.00 3.72
C ARG A 18 -15.15 -28.14 4.66
N ASP A 19 -14.30 -28.77 5.45
CA ASP A 19 -13.50 -28.12 6.48
C ASP A 19 -12.27 -27.37 5.93
N CYS A 20 -12.04 -27.39 4.59
CA CYS A 20 -11.10 -26.50 3.94
C CYS A 20 -11.45 -25.01 4.15
N VAL A 21 -12.73 -24.71 4.46
CA VAL A 21 -13.19 -23.38 4.88
C VAL A 21 -13.92 -23.51 6.20
N ALA A 22 -13.36 -22.96 7.25
CA ALA A 22 -13.96 -22.85 8.57
C ALA A 22 -14.39 -21.41 8.87
N LEU A 23 -15.38 -21.25 9.72
CA LEU A 23 -15.85 -19.95 10.19
C LEU A 23 -16.06 -20.02 11.69
N VAL A 24 -15.42 -19.10 12.43
CA VAL A 24 -15.74 -18.89 13.84
C VAL A 24 -17.06 -18.12 13.91
N GLU A 25 -18.08 -18.73 14.53
CA GLU A 25 -19.43 -18.16 14.58
C GLU A 25 -19.61 -17.15 15.71
N ASP A 26 -18.78 -17.25 16.75
CA ASP A 26 -18.76 -16.27 17.84
C ASP A 26 -18.09 -14.99 17.39
N THR A 27 -18.84 -13.89 17.36
CA THR A 27 -18.42 -12.57 16.92
C THR A 27 -17.91 -11.68 18.05
N THR A 28 -17.71 -12.24 19.26
CA THR A 28 -17.21 -11.48 20.41
C THR A 28 -15.73 -11.12 20.24
N ARG A 29 -15.28 -10.07 20.93
CA ARG A 29 -13.85 -9.74 20.99
C ARG A 29 -13.04 -10.81 21.74
N GLN A 30 -13.68 -11.49 22.69
CA GLN A 30 -13.06 -12.59 23.44
C GLN A 30 -12.67 -13.73 22.50
N SER A 31 -13.60 -14.18 21.65
CA SER A 31 -13.36 -15.20 20.63
C SER A 31 -12.20 -14.83 19.67
N ALA A 32 -12.15 -13.57 19.23
CA ALA A 32 -11.04 -13.09 18.42
C ALA A 32 -9.69 -13.15 19.16
N THR A 33 -9.67 -12.80 20.45
CA THR A 33 -8.47 -12.88 21.30
C THR A 33 -8.02 -14.34 21.50
N GLU A 34 -8.96 -15.25 21.73
CA GLU A 34 -8.69 -16.66 21.84
C GLU A 34 -8.10 -17.24 20.55
N LEU A 35 -8.67 -16.87 19.40
CA LEU A 35 -8.15 -17.27 18.08
C LEU A 35 -6.67 -16.87 17.89
N MET A 36 -6.29 -15.67 18.33
CA MET A 36 -4.91 -15.18 18.24
C MET A 36 -3.90 -16.00 19.06
N GLN A 37 -4.39 -16.79 20.02
CA GLN A 37 -3.55 -17.60 20.92
C GLN A 37 -3.41 -19.07 20.46
N LEU A 38 -4.12 -19.50 19.42
CA LEU A 38 -4.22 -20.89 18.98
C LEU A 38 -3.01 -21.35 18.14
N SER A 39 -1.79 -21.18 18.63
CA SER A 39 -0.54 -21.53 17.92
C SER A 39 -0.41 -23.04 17.63
N ASP A 40 -1.12 -23.90 18.35
CA ASP A 40 -1.13 -25.34 18.08
C ASP A 40 -2.05 -25.74 16.91
N TYR A 41 -2.89 -24.82 16.43
CA TYR A 41 -3.89 -25.06 15.41
C TYR A 41 -3.77 -24.16 14.19
N LEU A 42 -3.13 -23.00 14.33
CA LEU A 42 -3.01 -21.99 13.29
C LEU A 42 -1.54 -21.71 12.98
N ASP A 43 -1.18 -21.78 11.70
CA ASP A 43 0.16 -21.50 11.22
C ASP A 43 0.42 -19.98 11.04
N VAL A 44 -0.62 -19.23 10.62
CA VAL A 44 -0.52 -17.80 10.33
C VAL A 44 -1.86 -17.07 10.52
N LEU A 45 -1.79 -15.83 10.97
CA LEU A 45 -2.91 -14.89 11.00
C LEU A 45 -2.66 -13.77 9.98
N ILE A 46 -3.70 -13.42 9.21
CA ILE A 46 -3.68 -12.30 8.26
C ILE A 46 -4.83 -11.36 8.63
N PRO A 47 -4.60 -10.38 9.52
CA PRO A 47 -5.66 -9.50 9.96
C PRO A 47 -6.14 -8.60 8.83
N ARG A 48 -7.47 -8.44 8.72
CA ARG A 48 -8.13 -7.54 7.76
C ARG A 48 -9.05 -6.61 8.52
N GLY A 49 -8.79 -5.29 8.43
CA GLY A 49 -9.57 -4.28 9.13
C GLY A 49 -8.81 -2.97 9.31
N GLY A 50 -9.32 -2.07 10.13
CA GLY A 50 -8.66 -0.80 10.41
C GLY A 50 -7.39 -0.95 11.26
N ALA A 51 -6.56 0.09 11.28
CA ALA A 51 -5.25 0.13 11.94
C ALA A 51 -5.29 -0.35 13.41
N GLY A 52 -6.35 -0.03 14.15
CA GLY A 52 -6.52 -0.46 15.55
C GLY A 52 -6.65 -1.98 15.72
N LEU A 53 -7.35 -2.67 14.80
CA LEU A 53 -7.43 -4.12 14.81
C LEU A 53 -6.07 -4.75 14.46
N ILE A 54 -5.44 -4.28 13.40
CA ILE A 54 -4.14 -4.79 12.96
C ILE A 54 -3.12 -4.65 14.08
N LYS A 55 -3.01 -3.47 14.69
CA LYS A 55 -2.15 -3.22 15.84
C LYS A 55 -2.42 -4.19 16.99
N SER A 56 -3.70 -4.37 17.35
CA SER A 56 -4.09 -5.29 18.43
C SER A 56 -3.68 -6.73 18.13
N VAL A 57 -3.83 -7.19 16.88
CA VAL A 57 -3.40 -8.55 16.49
C VAL A 57 -1.89 -8.68 16.59
N VAL A 58 -1.13 -7.73 16.04
CA VAL A 58 0.34 -7.77 16.05
C VAL A 58 0.90 -7.77 17.49
N GLU A 59 0.30 -7.00 18.40
CA GLU A 59 0.76 -6.89 19.79
C GLU A 59 0.37 -8.09 20.66
N ASN A 60 -0.73 -8.80 20.36
CA ASN A 60 -1.30 -9.80 21.25
C ASN A 60 -1.29 -11.23 20.71
N ALA A 61 -1.04 -11.44 19.42
CA ALA A 61 -1.06 -12.79 18.87
C ALA A 61 0.18 -13.61 19.27
N LYS A 62 -0.03 -14.90 19.57
CA LYS A 62 1.03 -15.91 19.63
C LYS A 62 1.25 -16.62 18.30
N VAL A 63 0.21 -16.68 17.48
CA VAL A 63 0.29 -17.16 16.11
C VAL A 63 1.09 -16.16 15.28
N PRO A 64 1.99 -16.57 14.39
CA PRO A 64 2.68 -15.67 13.47
C PRO A 64 1.70 -14.80 12.67
N VAL A 65 2.01 -13.51 12.51
CA VAL A 65 1.13 -12.54 11.86
C VAL A 65 1.79 -12.00 10.61
N ILE A 66 1.06 -12.06 9.49
CA ILE A 66 1.37 -11.27 8.29
C ILE A 66 0.38 -10.11 8.25
N GLU A 67 0.86 -8.92 8.58
CA GLU A 67 0.00 -7.75 8.59
C GLU A 67 -0.15 -7.13 7.20
N THR A 68 -1.34 -6.63 6.91
CA THR A 68 -1.62 -5.81 5.75
C THR A 68 -1.63 -4.36 6.21
N GLY A 69 -0.67 -3.57 5.68
CA GLY A 69 -0.43 -2.22 6.17
C GLY A 69 -1.47 -1.19 5.72
N VAL A 70 -1.48 -0.06 6.40
CA VAL A 70 -2.07 1.21 5.95
C VAL A 70 -1.22 1.76 4.80
N GLY A 71 -1.84 2.37 3.80
CA GLY A 71 -1.16 2.81 2.57
C GLY A 71 -1.00 4.33 2.46
N ASN A 72 -0.09 4.95 3.22
CA ASN A 72 0.29 6.34 2.98
C ASN A 72 1.29 6.43 1.82
N CYS A 73 0.78 6.34 0.59
CA CYS A 73 1.58 6.29 -0.63
C CYS A 73 1.99 7.69 -1.11
N HIS A 74 3.21 7.79 -1.68
CA HIS A 74 3.75 9.04 -2.20
C HIS A 74 4.05 8.97 -3.69
N ILE A 75 3.88 10.11 -4.36
CA ILE A 75 4.44 10.34 -5.70
C ILE A 75 5.34 11.56 -5.62
N TYR A 76 6.58 11.43 -6.08
CA TYR A 76 7.51 12.53 -6.26
C TYR A 76 7.63 12.90 -7.73
N VAL A 77 7.34 14.15 -8.06
CA VAL A 77 7.53 14.73 -9.39
C VAL A 77 8.87 15.47 -9.41
N ASP A 78 9.84 14.86 -10.06
CA ASP A 78 11.20 15.37 -10.18
C ASP A 78 11.29 16.58 -11.13
N LYS A 79 12.37 17.37 -11.02
CA LYS A 79 12.64 18.53 -11.88
C LYS A 79 12.65 18.20 -13.38
N SER A 80 12.99 16.97 -13.75
CA SER A 80 13.06 16.48 -15.14
C SER A 80 11.77 15.77 -15.59
N ALA A 81 10.72 15.79 -14.79
CA ALA A 81 9.48 15.06 -15.09
C ALA A 81 8.77 15.64 -16.33
N ASP A 82 8.17 14.76 -17.13
CA ASP A 82 7.14 15.13 -18.08
C ASP A 82 5.86 15.49 -17.31
N ILE A 83 5.39 16.74 -17.45
CA ILE A 83 4.26 17.26 -16.67
C ILE A 83 2.94 16.57 -17.05
N GLU A 84 2.75 16.22 -18.30
CA GLU A 84 1.54 15.52 -18.76
C GLU A 84 1.51 14.09 -18.20
N MET A 85 2.64 13.41 -18.18
CA MET A 85 2.79 12.10 -17.52
C MET A 85 2.50 12.22 -16.03
N ALA A 86 3.12 13.19 -15.34
CA ALA A 86 2.93 13.41 -13.90
C ALA A 86 1.45 13.68 -13.57
N LYS A 87 0.79 14.54 -14.33
CA LYS A 87 -0.65 14.85 -14.21
C LYS A 87 -1.49 13.57 -14.25
N ASN A 88 -1.26 12.74 -15.29
CA ASN A 88 -2.05 11.53 -15.49
C ASN A 88 -1.81 10.49 -14.38
N ILE A 89 -0.56 10.31 -13.96
CA ILE A 89 -0.19 9.40 -12.88
C ILE A 89 -0.80 9.85 -11.54
N VAL A 90 -0.68 11.14 -11.20
CA VAL A 90 -1.23 11.71 -9.97
C VAL A 90 -2.76 11.61 -9.96
N PHE A 91 -3.41 11.98 -11.07
CA PHE A 91 -4.87 11.88 -11.18
C PHE A 91 -5.34 10.44 -11.02
N ASN A 92 -4.75 9.48 -11.73
CA ASN A 92 -5.08 8.07 -11.58
C ASN A 92 -4.81 7.58 -10.15
N GLY A 93 -3.65 7.91 -9.58
CA GLY A 93 -3.26 7.51 -8.23
C GLY A 93 -4.26 7.94 -7.17
N LYS A 94 -4.77 9.19 -7.25
CA LYS A 94 -5.69 9.73 -6.24
C LYS A 94 -7.16 9.43 -6.53
N THR A 95 -7.58 9.43 -7.80
CA THR A 95 -9.01 9.53 -8.10
C THR A 95 -9.67 8.25 -8.61
N SER A 96 -8.90 7.25 -9.03
CA SER A 96 -9.47 5.99 -9.52
C SER A 96 -10.23 5.24 -8.42
N ARG A 97 -9.70 5.22 -7.20
CA ARG A 97 -10.35 4.67 -6.01
C ARG A 97 -9.64 5.18 -4.75
N PRO A 98 -10.09 6.30 -4.14
CA PRO A 98 -9.36 6.94 -3.04
C PRO A 98 -9.34 6.13 -1.74
N SER A 99 -10.28 5.20 -1.54
CA SER A 99 -10.45 4.44 -0.30
C SER A 99 -9.66 3.14 -0.21
N VAL A 100 -8.61 2.98 -1.02
CA VAL A 100 -7.74 1.78 -1.01
C VAL A 100 -6.30 2.14 -0.66
N CYS A 101 -5.59 1.18 -0.06
CA CYS A 101 -4.25 1.36 0.49
C CYS A 101 -3.15 1.76 -0.51
N ASN A 102 -3.34 1.53 -1.81
CA ASN A 102 -2.40 1.93 -2.86
C ASN A 102 -2.79 3.28 -3.52
N ALA A 103 -3.81 3.98 -2.99
CA ALA A 103 -4.15 5.32 -3.45
C ALA A 103 -3.07 6.33 -3.03
N LEU A 104 -2.89 7.35 -3.87
CA LEU A 104 -1.96 8.44 -3.57
C LEU A 104 -2.49 9.29 -2.41
N GLU A 105 -1.68 9.50 -1.39
CA GLU A 105 -2.02 10.35 -0.26
C GLU A 105 -1.15 11.61 -0.20
N THR A 106 0.13 11.52 -0.58
CA THR A 106 1.05 12.65 -0.58
C THR A 106 1.73 12.84 -1.94
N LEU A 107 1.64 14.05 -2.48
CA LEU A 107 2.35 14.49 -3.67
C LEU A 107 3.52 15.40 -3.28
N LEU A 108 4.73 15.02 -3.69
CA LEU A 108 5.93 15.83 -3.56
C LEU A 108 6.31 16.39 -4.94
N VAL A 109 6.64 17.66 -5.02
CA VAL A 109 7.02 18.29 -6.30
C VAL A 109 8.32 19.06 -6.13
N HIS A 110 9.28 18.81 -7.03
CA HIS A 110 10.54 19.54 -7.04
C HIS A 110 10.30 21.05 -7.30
N LYS A 111 10.97 21.93 -6.56
CA LYS A 111 10.78 23.38 -6.65
C LYS A 111 10.93 23.95 -8.07
N ASP A 112 11.89 23.43 -8.84
CA ASP A 112 12.20 23.94 -10.17
C ASP A 112 11.11 23.69 -11.22
N ILE A 113 10.20 22.73 -10.96
CA ILE A 113 9.07 22.43 -11.84
C ILE A 113 7.71 22.80 -11.22
N ALA A 114 7.68 23.11 -9.91
CA ALA A 114 6.45 23.27 -9.16
C ALA A 114 5.51 24.35 -9.73
N GLU A 115 6.03 25.50 -10.14
CA GLU A 115 5.23 26.60 -10.73
C GLU A 115 4.52 26.18 -12.02
N LYS A 116 5.09 25.23 -12.77
CA LYS A 116 4.52 24.73 -14.02
C LYS A 116 3.63 23.50 -13.78
N ALA A 117 4.08 22.57 -12.94
CA ALA A 117 3.41 21.29 -12.73
C ALA A 117 2.16 21.40 -11.85
N LEU A 118 2.23 22.15 -10.74
CA LEU A 118 1.13 22.22 -9.78
C LEU A 118 -0.19 22.76 -10.38
N PRO A 119 -0.20 23.85 -11.17
CA PRO A 119 -1.45 24.32 -11.79
C PRO A 119 -2.06 23.30 -12.76
N VAL A 120 -1.24 22.56 -13.52
CA VAL A 120 -1.69 21.54 -14.47
C VAL A 120 -2.27 20.34 -13.72
N ILE A 121 -1.59 19.86 -12.70
CA ILE A 121 -2.06 18.75 -11.84
C ILE A 121 -3.35 19.15 -11.11
N LYS A 122 -3.38 20.37 -10.54
CA LYS A 122 -4.59 20.87 -9.85
C LYS A 122 -5.80 20.90 -10.76
N ALA A 123 -5.67 21.44 -11.96
CA ALA A 123 -6.77 21.52 -12.92
C ALA A 123 -7.36 20.13 -13.25
N GLU A 124 -6.54 19.09 -13.25
CA GLU A 124 -7.01 17.72 -13.44
C GLU A 124 -7.72 17.18 -12.19
N LEU A 125 -7.14 17.39 -11.00
CA LEU A 125 -7.72 16.98 -9.72
C LEU A 125 -9.07 17.67 -9.42
N ASP A 126 -9.25 18.90 -9.89
CA ASP A 126 -10.51 19.65 -9.76
C ASP A 126 -11.69 18.97 -10.46
N LYS A 127 -11.46 18.14 -11.48
CA LYS A 127 -12.53 17.35 -12.13
C LYS A 127 -13.20 16.37 -11.17
N LYS A 128 -12.55 16.05 -10.04
CA LYS A 128 -13.05 15.17 -8.97
C LYS A 128 -13.20 15.90 -7.64
N ASN A 129 -13.09 17.24 -7.62
CA ASN A 129 -13.17 18.07 -6.42
C ASN A 129 -12.18 17.60 -5.33
N VAL A 130 -10.95 17.26 -5.70
CA VAL A 130 -9.94 16.83 -4.74
C VAL A 130 -9.48 18.04 -3.92
N GLU A 131 -9.63 17.97 -2.59
CA GLU A 131 -9.09 18.96 -1.66
C GLU A 131 -7.57 18.85 -1.60
N ILE A 132 -6.89 19.97 -1.78
CA ILE A 132 -5.42 20.05 -1.66
C ILE A 132 -5.07 20.66 -0.30
N ARG A 133 -4.35 19.89 0.52
CA ARG A 133 -3.68 20.37 1.73
C ARG A 133 -2.21 20.61 1.42
N GLY A 134 -1.81 21.86 1.30
CA GLY A 134 -0.51 22.22 0.76
C GLY A 134 0.38 22.97 1.75
N CYS A 135 1.71 22.78 1.62
CA CYS A 135 2.69 23.61 2.29
C CYS A 135 2.61 25.08 1.81
N ASP A 136 3.29 25.99 2.51
CA ASP A 136 3.28 27.42 2.17
C ASP A 136 3.65 27.69 0.70
N ARG A 137 4.65 27.01 0.15
CA ARG A 137 5.04 27.14 -1.26
C ARG A 137 3.94 26.65 -2.22
N THR A 138 3.25 25.56 -1.87
CA THR A 138 2.08 25.09 -2.65
C THR A 138 0.98 26.14 -2.64
N LYS A 139 0.68 26.74 -1.49
CA LYS A 139 -0.29 27.81 -1.36
C LYS A 139 0.11 29.08 -2.11
N GLN A 140 1.37 29.45 -2.11
CA GLN A 140 1.88 30.58 -2.91
C GLN A 140 1.66 30.40 -4.40
N ILE A 141 1.79 29.16 -4.92
CA ILE A 141 1.62 28.86 -6.34
C ILE A 141 0.15 28.74 -6.73
N LEU A 142 -0.67 28.06 -5.91
CA LEU A 142 -2.05 27.71 -6.24
C LEU A 142 -3.10 28.67 -5.65
N GLY A 143 -2.71 29.53 -4.69
CA GLY A 143 -3.58 30.52 -4.09
C GLY A 143 -4.49 30.00 -2.98
N ASP A 144 -5.58 30.72 -2.73
CA ASP A 144 -6.47 30.52 -1.57
C ASP A 144 -7.32 29.24 -1.60
N CYS A 145 -7.34 28.53 -2.72
CA CYS A 145 -8.03 27.25 -2.81
C CYS A 145 -7.29 26.10 -2.09
N VAL A 146 -6.06 26.35 -1.61
CA VAL A 146 -5.25 25.38 -0.88
C VAL A 146 -5.48 25.54 0.61
N VAL A 147 -5.89 24.47 1.27
CA VAL A 147 -5.94 24.36 2.72
C VAL A 147 -4.50 24.23 3.24
N PRO A 148 -4.07 25.02 4.25
CA PRO A 148 -2.74 24.85 4.82
C PRO A 148 -2.56 23.43 5.39
N ALA A 149 -1.51 22.73 4.94
CA ALA A 149 -1.17 21.42 5.47
C ALA A 149 -0.56 21.52 6.87
N THR A 150 -0.91 20.60 7.72
CA THR A 150 -0.27 20.34 9.02
C THR A 150 0.72 19.18 8.90
N GLU A 151 1.53 18.97 9.91
CA GLU A 151 2.46 17.83 9.96
C GLU A 151 1.70 16.48 9.97
N GLU A 152 0.48 16.45 10.53
CA GLU A 152 -0.37 15.26 10.57
C GLU A 152 -0.91 14.89 9.20
N ASP A 153 -1.18 15.86 8.33
CA ASP A 153 -1.66 15.61 6.97
C ASP A 153 -0.69 14.77 6.11
N TYR A 154 0.59 14.77 6.45
CA TYR A 154 1.60 13.92 5.80
C TYR A 154 1.70 12.50 6.39
N ARG A 155 0.99 12.20 7.49
CA ARG A 155 1.03 10.91 8.20
C ARG A 155 -0.18 10.05 7.97
N VAL A 156 -1.31 10.68 7.62
CA VAL A 156 -2.60 10.01 7.56
C VAL A 156 -2.89 9.46 6.17
N GLU A 157 -3.65 8.40 6.14
CA GLU A 157 -4.34 7.87 4.97
C GLU A 157 -5.72 8.54 4.93
N PHE A 158 -5.94 9.46 3.99
CA PHE A 158 -7.20 10.22 3.92
C PHE A 158 -8.39 9.36 3.54
N LEU A 159 -8.17 8.35 2.68
CA LEU A 159 -9.22 7.46 2.16
C LEU A 159 -10.34 8.21 1.41
N ASP A 160 -10.11 9.44 1.01
CA ASP A 160 -11.06 10.35 0.37
C ASP A 160 -10.38 11.19 -0.70
N TYR A 161 -11.13 12.04 -1.38
CA TYR A 161 -10.63 13.01 -2.34
C TYR A 161 -9.90 14.18 -1.66
N ILE A 162 -8.91 13.85 -0.86
CA ILE A 162 -8.01 14.77 -0.17
C ILE A 162 -6.57 14.33 -0.46
N ILE A 163 -5.68 15.27 -0.74
CA ILE A 163 -4.26 15.00 -1.01
C ILE A 163 -3.38 16.01 -0.28
N ALA A 164 -2.33 15.54 0.39
CA ALA A 164 -1.27 16.40 0.89
C ALA A 164 -0.29 16.74 -0.24
N VAL A 165 0.13 18.00 -0.34
CA VAL A 165 1.05 18.47 -1.40
C VAL A 165 2.18 19.28 -0.78
N LYS A 166 3.43 18.90 -1.09
CA LYS A 166 4.62 19.59 -0.61
C LYS A 166 5.61 19.85 -1.73
N VAL A 167 6.09 21.10 -1.80
CA VAL A 167 7.22 21.46 -2.65
C VAL A 167 8.51 21.19 -1.90
N VAL A 168 9.41 20.42 -2.52
CA VAL A 168 10.72 20.02 -1.97
C VAL A 168 11.86 20.63 -2.74
N ASP A 169 13.02 20.77 -2.12
CA ASP A 169 14.17 21.46 -2.74
C ASP A 169 15.05 20.52 -3.58
N SER A 170 15.00 19.22 -3.29
CA SER A 170 15.85 18.22 -3.93
C SER A 170 15.19 16.82 -3.91
N LEU A 171 15.82 15.87 -4.62
CA LEU A 171 15.50 14.44 -4.54
C LEU A 171 15.73 13.92 -3.11
N ASP A 172 16.83 14.33 -2.46
CA ASP A 172 17.15 13.92 -1.09
C ASP A 172 16.06 14.36 -0.10
N ASP A 173 15.55 15.59 -0.25
CA ASP A 173 14.43 16.05 0.59
C ASP A 173 13.16 15.26 0.36
N ALA A 174 12.89 14.85 -0.89
CA ALA A 174 11.76 13.98 -1.20
C ALA A 174 11.92 12.60 -0.55
N ILE A 175 13.10 12.00 -0.67
CA ILE A 175 13.44 10.71 -0.07
C ILE A 175 13.34 10.80 1.46
N ALA A 176 13.91 11.84 2.08
CA ALA A 176 13.82 12.04 3.53
C ALA A 176 12.37 12.22 4.01
N HIS A 177 11.54 12.91 3.23
CA HIS A 177 10.12 13.04 3.52
C HIS A 177 9.41 11.68 3.46
N ILE A 178 9.62 10.91 2.39
CA ILE A 178 9.03 9.58 2.24
C ILE A 178 9.48 8.66 3.37
N GLN A 179 10.77 8.61 3.68
CA GLN A 179 11.29 7.79 4.79
C GLN A 179 10.69 8.16 6.15
N LYS A 180 10.30 9.42 6.36
CA LYS A 180 9.70 9.90 7.61
C LYS A 180 8.21 9.59 7.73
N TYR A 181 7.46 9.61 6.62
CA TYR A 181 5.99 9.62 6.65
C TYR A 181 5.34 8.41 5.99
N SER A 182 6.04 7.75 5.06
CA SER A 182 5.51 6.57 4.39
C SER A 182 5.28 5.40 5.35
N THR A 183 4.29 4.60 5.02
CA THR A 183 4.04 3.30 5.67
C THR A 183 4.79 2.16 4.99
N GLY A 184 5.63 2.46 3.98
CA GLY A 184 6.39 1.46 3.22
C GLY A 184 5.55 0.65 2.24
N HIS A 185 4.43 1.22 1.77
CA HIS A 185 3.51 0.51 0.87
C HIS A 185 3.91 0.67 -0.61
N SER A 186 3.69 1.84 -1.18
CA SER A 186 3.94 2.09 -2.62
C SER A 186 4.38 3.53 -2.86
N GLU A 187 5.53 3.68 -3.49
CA GLU A 187 6.14 4.98 -3.76
C GLU A 187 6.51 5.11 -5.23
N CYS A 188 6.38 6.29 -5.78
CA CYS A 188 6.70 6.54 -7.18
C CYS A 188 7.55 7.80 -7.35
N ILE A 189 8.50 7.74 -8.28
CA ILE A 189 9.13 8.93 -8.87
C ILE A 189 8.66 9.10 -10.31
N VAL A 190 8.31 10.32 -10.68
CA VAL A 190 8.11 10.70 -12.09
C VAL A 190 9.30 11.53 -12.53
N THR A 191 10.10 10.99 -13.45
CA THR A 191 11.37 11.60 -13.90
C THR A 191 11.76 11.14 -15.29
N SER A 192 12.52 11.95 -16.01
CA SER A 192 13.24 11.57 -17.23
C SER A 192 14.74 11.38 -16.98
N ASP A 193 15.23 11.63 -15.76
CA ASP A 193 16.62 11.46 -15.39
C ASP A 193 16.89 10.05 -14.85
N TYR A 194 17.79 9.34 -15.54
CA TYR A 194 18.15 7.96 -15.18
C TYR A 194 18.80 7.86 -13.80
N ASN A 195 19.62 8.85 -13.43
CA ASN A 195 20.32 8.83 -12.14
C ASN A 195 19.35 9.05 -11.00
N SER A 196 18.43 10.05 -11.13
CA SER A 196 17.36 10.29 -10.15
C SER A 196 16.48 9.06 -9.97
N ALA A 197 16.12 8.35 -11.05
CA ALA A 197 15.34 7.12 -10.98
C ALA A 197 16.06 6.02 -10.19
N ASN A 198 17.34 5.78 -10.50
CA ASN A 198 18.15 4.76 -9.81
C ASN A 198 18.37 5.11 -8.33
N GLU A 199 18.68 6.35 -8.03
CA GLU A 199 18.88 6.82 -6.66
C GLU A 199 17.60 6.66 -5.83
N PHE A 200 16.46 7.11 -6.36
CA PHE A 200 15.17 6.94 -5.70
C PHE A 200 14.86 5.47 -5.42
N THR A 201 14.99 4.59 -6.42
CA THR A 201 14.69 3.17 -6.26
C THR A 201 15.66 2.43 -5.34
N ALA A 202 16.90 2.90 -5.21
CA ALA A 202 17.88 2.34 -4.30
C ALA A 202 17.67 2.78 -2.84
N GLN A 203 17.19 4.01 -2.62
CA GLN A 203 17.05 4.57 -1.28
C GLN A 203 15.67 4.38 -0.64
N ILE A 204 14.62 4.21 -1.45
CA ILE A 204 13.26 3.96 -0.96
C ILE A 204 13.05 2.46 -0.74
N ASP A 205 12.80 2.09 0.52
CA ASP A 205 12.58 0.71 0.94
C ASP A 205 11.10 0.46 1.25
N SER A 206 10.24 0.67 0.24
CA SER A 206 8.81 0.31 0.27
C SER A 206 8.55 -1.03 -0.41
N ALA A 207 7.38 -1.63 -0.17
CA ALA A 207 7.01 -2.92 -0.76
C ALA A 207 6.93 -2.87 -2.29
N ALA A 208 6.54 -1.71 -2.84
CA ALA A 208 6.56 -1.45 -4.29
C ALA A 208 7.14 -0.05 -4.55
N VAL A 209 8.12 0.03 -5.44
CA VAL A 209 8.76 1.29 -5.85
C VAL A 209 8.68 1.42 -7.36
N TYR A 210 8.11 2.53 -7.82
CA TYR A 210 7.79 2.79 -9.21
C TYR A 210 8.62 3.91 -9.80
N VAL A 211 8.95 3.77 -11.06
CA VAL A 211 9.42 4.85 -11.92
C VAL A 211 8.39 5.04 -13.01
N ASN A 212 7.82 6.24 -13.12
CA ASN A 212 6.88 6.64 -14.16
C ASN A 212 5.61 5.76 -14.28
N ALA A 213 5.11 5.26 -13.15
CA ALA A 213 3.88 4.47 -13.11
C ALA A 213 3.05 4.80 -11.86
N SER A 214 1.74 4.60 -11.95
CA SER A 214 0.83 4.84 -10.83
C SER A 214 1.02 3.82 -9.71
N THR A 215 0.93 4.25 -8.45
CA THR A 215 0.92 3.37 -7.27
C THR A 215 -0.27 2.39 -7.28
N ARG A 216 -1.30 2.67 -8.09
CA ARG A 216 -2.47 1.81 -8.29
C ARG A 216 -2.13 0.45 -8.90
N PHE A 217 -0.95 0.28 -9.50
CA PHE A 217 -0.48 -1.01 -9.98
C PHE A 217 -0.09 -1.99 -8.87
N THR A 218 0.04 -1.56 -7.62
CA THR A 218 0.29 -2.47 -6.49
C THR A 218 -0.98 -3.29 -6.18
N ASP A 219 -1.19 -4.34 -6.96
CA ASP A 219 -2.38 -5.18 -6.95
C ASP A 219 -2.00 -6.58 -7.42
N GLY A 220 -2.50 -7.62 -6.75
CA GLY A 220 -2.17 -9.00 -7.07
C GLY A 220 -2.63 -9.44 -8.47
N GLY A 221 -3.72 -8.86 -8.98
CA GLY A 221 -4.18 -9.10 -10.35
C GLY A 221 -3.25 -8.46 -11.37
N GLU A 222 -2.88 -7.17 -11.17
CA GLU A 222 -1.96 -6.45 -12.04
C GLU A 222 -0.56 -7.05 -12.04
N PHE A 223 -0.10 -7.60 -10.91
CA PHE A 223 1.19 -8.30 -10.81
C PHE A 223 1.16 -9.74 -11.32
N GLY A 224 0.01 -10.22 -11.81
CA GLY A 224 -0.14 -11.57 -12.37
C GLY A 224 -0.16 -12.69 -11.34
N LEU A 225 -0.46 -12.38 -10.07
CA LEU A 225 -0.55 -13.37 -8.99
C LEU A 225 -1.90 -14.13 -8.97
N GLY A 226 -2.84 -13.74 -9.83
CA GLY A 226 -4.15 -14.36 -10.00
C GLY A 226 -5.17 -14.03 -8.91
N ALA A 227 -4.72 -13.68 -7.72
CA ALA A 227 -5.55 -13.27 -6.59
C ALA A 227 -4.74 -12.37 -5.64
N GLU A 228 -5.44 -11.71 -4.71
CA GLU A 228 -4.80 -10.95 -3.64
C GLU A 228 -5.60 -11.12 -2.34
N ILE A 229 -4.91 -11.49 -1.26
CA ILE A 229 -5.48 -11.46 0.09
C ILE A 229 -5.16 -10.15 0.82
N GLY A 230 -4.26 -9.37 0.28
CA GLY A 230 -3.85 -8.07 0.79
C GLY A 230 -2.41 -7.76 0.42
N ILE A 231 -1.95 -6.59 0.85
CA ILE A 231 -0.60 -6.08 0.57
C ILE A 231 0.12 -5.92 1.89
N SER A 232 1.23 -6.65 2.07
CA SER A 232 2.05 -6.56 3.27
C SER A 232 3.19 -5.56 3.10
N THR A 233 3.39 -4.72 4.10
CA THR A 233 4.54 -3.81 4.18
C THR A 233 5.66 -4.36 5.06
N GLN A 234 5.45 -5.52 5.69
CA GLN A 234 6.46 -6.17 6.51
C GLN A 234 7.65 -6.64 5.67
N LYS A 235 8.84 -6.59 6.27
CA LYS A 235 10.08 -7.11 5.65
C LYS A 235 10.24 -8.60 5.95
N LEU A 236 9.25 -9.39 5.51
CA LEU A 236 9.21 -10.85 5.62
C LEU A 236 9.16 -11.46 4.21
N HIS A 237 9.05 -12.79 4.13
CA HIS A 237 8.90 -13.51 2.87
C HIS A 237 7.63 -13.10 2.09
N ALA A 238 6.55 -12.69 2.79
CA ALA A 238 5.33 -12.14 2.21
C ALA A 238 5.38 -10.60 2.30
N ARG A 239 5.96 -9.95 1.31
CA ARG A 239 6.06 -8.49 1.18
C ARG A 239 5.45 -8.04 -0.15
N GLY A 240 4.65 -6.97 -0.14
CA GLY A 240 3.88 -6.51 -1.28
C GLY A 240 2.55 -7.27 -1.41
N PRO A 241 1.93 -7.29 -2.61
CA PRO A 241 0.72 -8.07 -2.87
C PRO A 241 0.94 -9.55 -2.58
N MET A 242 -0.01 -10.17 -1.88
CA MET A 242 0.06 -11.58 -1.47
C MET A 242 -0.98 -12.39 -2.24
N GLY A 243 -0.50 -13.29 -3.09
CA GLY A 243 -1.30 -14.25 -3.82
C GLY A 243 -1.27 -15.64 -3.20
N LEU A 244 -1.45 -16.66 -4.04
CA LEU A 244 -1.47 -18.05 -3.60
C LEU A 244 -0.14 -18.52 -3.02
N ASN A 245 0.98 -18.08 -3.59
CA ASN A 245 2.31 -18.52 -3.17
C ASN A 245 2.63 -18.11 -1.72
N GLU A 246 2.24 -16.89 -1.34
CA GLU A 246 2.48 -16.33 0.00
C GLU A 246 1.65 -17.00 1.09
N LEU A 247 0.57 -17.72 0.68
CA LEU A 247 -0.30 -18.51 1.57
C LEU A 247 0.17 -19.96 1.72
N THR A 248 1.26 -20.33 1.07
CA THR A 248 1.78 -21.70 1.08
C THR A 248 3.23 -21.73 1.55
N SER A 249 3.68 -22.90 1.99
CA SER A 249 5.08 -23.14 2.33
C SER A 249 5.59 -24.42 1.69
N SER A 250 6.90 -24.55 1.58
CA SER A 250 7.56 -25.72 1.00
C SER A 250 8.04 -26.66 2.09
N LYS A 251 7.93 -28.00 1.85
CA LYS A 251 8.61 -29.01 2.63
C LYS A 251 9.53 -29.83 1.73
N TYR A 252 10.65 -30.25 2.27
CA TYR A 252 11.59 -31.13 1.59
C TYR A 252 11.23 -32.60 1.84
N ILE A 253 11.10 -33.39 0.79
CA ILE A 253 10.91 -34.85 0.88
C ILE A 253 12.17 -35.50 0.35
N ILE A 254 12.95 -36.12 1.24
CA ILE A 254 14.18 -36.80 0.93
C ILE A 254 13.92 -38.32 0.96
N ARG A 255 14.15 -38.98 -0.16
CA ARG A 255 14.06 -40.44 -0.23
C ARG A 255 15.46 -41.00 -0.46
N GLY A 256 16.01 -41.65 0.54
CA GLY A 256 17.33 -42.26 0.49
C GLY A 256 17.29 -43.78 0.48
N ASN A 257 18.47 -44.39 0.30
CA ASN A 257 18.70 -45.83 0.39
C ASN A 257 19.91 -46.18 1.29
N GLY A 258 20.15 -45.34 2.33
CA GLY A 258 21.20 -45.58 3.31
C GLY A 258 22.37 -44.59 3.26
N GLN A 259 22.22 -43.45 2.53
CA GLN A 259 23.25 -42.39 2.56
C GLN A 259 23.47 -41.90 4.00
N ILE A 260 24.74 -41.72 4.34
CA ILE A 260 25.20 -41.07 5.58
C ILE A 260 26.01 -39.82 5.23
N ARG A 261 26.13 -38.94 6.22
CA ARG A 261 26.96 -37.73 6.13
C ARG A 261 28.22 -37.93 6.94
#